data_26acc472c6acb8466efff47b0d722a96
#
_entry.id   26acc472c6acb8466efff47b0d722a96
#
_cell.length_a   1.000
_cell.length_b   1.000
_cell.length_c   1.000
_cell.angle_alpha   90.00
_cell.angle_beta   90.00
_cell.angle_gamma   90.00
#
_symmetry.space_group_name_H-M   'P 1'
#
loop_
_entity.id
_entity.type
_entity.pdbx_description
1 polymer ?
#
loop_
_entity_poly.entity_id
_entity_poly.type
_entity_poly.pdbx_seq_one_letter_code
_entity_poly.pdbx_strand_id
1 'polypeptide(L)'
;MRKTAVGALVAAEIVSTLGSRMTYLALPWFVLVTTGSPGKMTLVLAVEIAPMAVLGIPSGSLVQRLGARTTMLVSDFARAPLLAAIPLLDATGHLSFGLLLALVALLGCFMPPYFASQRTILPELVGEDERRMSQANSLVEGGTAMAGLIGPALAGVLIPVLGAPNVLYVDAATYLASFLLVLTLVPRQKRRRASAGARASG
;
A
#
# COMPACT_ATOMS: atom_id res chain seq x y z
N MET A 1 -8.89 22.06 -10.01
CA MET A 1 -8.85 21.32 -8.75
C MET A 1 -9.06 19.80 -8.90
N ARG A 2 -10.11 19.30 -9.62
CA ARG A 2 -10.31 17.84 -9.78
C ARG A 2 -9.19 17.12 -10.54
N LYS A 3 -8.63 17.72 -11.60
CA LYS A 3 -7.52 17.10 -12.37
C LYS A 3 -6.25 16.94 -11.52
N THR A 4 -5.93 17.92 -10.70
CA THR A 4 -4.78 17.87 -9.78
C THR A 4 -4.93 16.77 -8.73
N ALA A 5 -6.15 16.59 -8.18
CA ALA A 5 -6.41 15.55 -7.19
C ALA A 5 -6.31 14.13 -7.78
N VAL A 6 -6.81 13.92 -9.02
CA VAL A 6 -6.66 12.63 -9.72
C VAL A 6 -5.19 12.36 -10.03
N GLY A 7 -4.46 13.36 -10.55
CA GLY A 7 -3.02 13.21 -10.81
C GLY A 7 -2.21 12.91 -9.54
N ALA A 8 -2.54 13.56 -8.43
CA ALA A 8 -1.89 13.31 -7.14
C ALA A 8 -2.19 11.90 -6.60
N LEU A 9 -3.44 11.42 -6.76
CA LEU A 9 -3.81 10.06 -6.40
C LEU A 9 -3.02 9.04 -7.22
N VAL A 10 -3.00 9.20 -8.55
CA VAL A 10 -2.24 8.32 -9.45
C VAL A 10 -0.75 8.31 -9.09
N ALA A 11 -0.16 9.48 -8.85
CA ALA A 11 1.24 9.58 -8.43
C ALA A 11 1.50 8.90 -7.09
N ALA A 12 0.62 9.09 -6.10
CA ALA A 12 0.71 8.44 -4.79
C ALA A 12 0.67 6.90 -4.93
N GLU A 13 -0.25 6.38 -5.76
CA GLU A 13 -0.38 4.95 -6.02
C GLU A 13 0.85 4.37 -6.71
N ILE A 14 1.37 5.05 -7.73
CA ILE A 14 2.57 4.59 -8.46
C ILE A 14 3.77 4.55 -7.50
N VAL A 15 3.99 5.61 -6.72
CA VAL A 15 5.12 5.71 -5.78
C VAL A 15 5.01 4.62 -4.71
N SER A 16 3.85 4.46 -4.08
CA SER A 16 3.62 3.44 -3.05
C SER A 16 3.72 2.02 -3.61
N THR A 17 3.20 1.79 -4.83
CA THR A 17 3.30 0.49 -5.49
C THR A 17 4.75 0.16 -5.84
N LEU A 18 5.50 1.13 -6.36
CA LEU A 18 6.91 0.95 -6.71
C LEU A 18 7.72 0.50 -5.48
N GLY A 19 7.58 1.20 -4.35
CA GLY A 19 8.22 0.83 -3.10
C GLY A 19 7.81 -0.57 -2.63
N SER A 20 6.51 -0.86 -2.59
CA SER A 20 5.99 -2.18 -2.20
C SER A 20 6.54 -3.31 -3.08
N ARG A 21 6.72 -3.08 -4.39
CA ARG A 21 7.33 -4.07 -5.31
C ARG A 21 8.81 -4.26 -5.04
N MET A 22 9.52 -3.22 -4.59
CA MET A 22 10.90 -3.36 -4.13
C MET A 22 10.97 -4.18 -2.84
N THR A 23 10.12 -3.89 -1.86
CA THR A 23 10.05 -4.64 -0.59
C THR A 23 9.68 -6.10 -0.82
N TYR A 24 8.80 -6.42 -1.77
CA TYR A 24 8.43 -7.79 -2.10
C TYR A 24 9.62 -8.67 -2.51
N LEU A 25 10.70 -8.08 -3.01
CA LEU A 25 11.97 -8.76 -3.25
C LEU A 25 12.96 -8.60 -2.07
N ALA A 26 13.07 -7.39 -1.53
CA ALA A 26 14.06 -7.05 -0.51
C ALA A 26 13.82 -7.74 0.83
N LEU A 27 12.56 -7.88 1.25
CA LEU A 27 12.22 -8.48 2.54
C LEU A 27 12.53 -9.98 2.61
N PRO A 28 12.11 -10.83 1.65
CA PRO A 28 12.50 -12.23 1.61
C PRO A 28 14.02 -12.40 1.47
N TRP A 29 14.67 -11.57 0.66
CA TRP A 29 16.11 -11.58 0.52
C TRP A 29 16.84 -11.24 1.83
N PHE A 30 16.35 -10.21 2.54
CA PHE A 30 16.84 -9.86 3.87
C PHE A 30 16.76 -11.06 4.84
N VAL A 31 15.63 -11.77 4.86
CA VAL A 31 15.44 -12.95 5.71
C VAL A 31 16.39 -14.09 5.30
N LEU A 32 16.58 -14.32 4.02
CA LEU A 32 17.47 -15.35 3.54
C LEU A 32 18.92 -15.08 3.95
N VAL A 33 19.39 -13.84 3.77
CA VAL A 33 20.78 -13.46 4.09
C VAL A 33 21.02 -13.47 5.60
N THR A 34 20.06 -12.99 6.40
CA THR A 34 20.24 -12.90 7.87
C THR A 34 20.06 -14.25 8.57
N THR A 35 19.23 -15.15 8.04
CA THR A 35 18.91 -16.42 8.71
C THR A 35 19.51 -17.65 8.04
N GLY A 36 19.99 -17.53 6.80
CA GLY A 36 20.47 -18.66 5.98
C GLY A 36 19.39 -19.70 5.65
N SER A 37 18.10 -19.42 5.90
CA SER A 37 17.01 -20.40 5.83
C SER A 37 15.99 -20.07 4.73
N PRO A 38 15.96 -20.84 3.63
CA PRO A 38 14.91 -20.71 2.60
C PRO A 38 13.49 -20.94 3.15
N GLY A 39 13.35 -21.82 4.14
CA GLY A 39 12.07 -22.08 4.78
C GLY A 39 11.52 -20.85 5.52
N LYS A 40 12.39 -20.09 6.23
CA LYS A 40 12.00 -18.83 6.87
C LYS A 40 11.64 -17.76 5.85
N MET A 41 12.38 -17.67 4.75
CA MET A 41 12.07 -16.78 3.64
C MET A 41 10.67 -17.06 3.06
N THR A 42 10.35 -18.32 2.79
CA THR A 42 9.03 -18.73 2.28
C THR A 42 7.92 -18.45 3.28
N LEU A 43 8.17 -18.67 4.58
CA LEU A 43 7.20 -18.38 5.63
C LEU A 43 6.87 -16.89 5.71
N VAL A 44 7.87 -16.01 5.58
CA VAL A 44 7.66 -14.54 5.55
C VAL A 44 6.77 -14.15 4.37
N LEU A 45 7.03 -14.68 3.17
CA LEU A 45 6.17 -14.44 1.99
C LEU A 45 4.72 -14.92 2.23
N ALA A 46 4.55 -16.10 2.81
CA ALA A 46 3.22 -16.63 3.11
C ALA A 46 2.47 -15.74 4.12
N VAL A 47 3.16 -15.30 5.17
CA VAL A 47 2.59 -14.42 6.21
C VAL A 47 2.25 -13.03 5.65
N GLU A 48 3.04 -12.51 4.71
CA GLU A 48 2.77 -11.22 4.05
C GLU A 48 1.48 -11.26 3.22
N ILE A 49 1.23 -12.37 2.52
CA ILE A 49 0.07 -12.54 1.62
C ILE A 49 -1.19 -13.02 2.37
N ALA A 50 -1.04 -13.79 3.45
CA ALA A 50 -2.15 -14.40 4.17
C ALA A 50 -3.27 -13.41 4.58
N PRO A 51 -2.99 -12.18 5.06
CA PRO A 51 -4.03 -11.20 5.38
C PRO A 51 -4.90 -10.82 4.17
N MET A 52 -4.37 -10.90 2.95
CA MET A 52 -5.15 -10.61 1.74
C MET A 52 -6.30 -11.61 1.55
N ALA A 53 -6.06 -12.89 1.85
CA ALA A 53 -7.09 -13.92 1.77
C ALA A 53 -8.17 -13.77 2.85
N VAL A 54 -7.76 -13.37 4.08
CA VAL A 54 -8.67 -13.27 5.22
C VAL A 54 -9.43 -11.94 5.25
N LEU A 55 -8.73 -10.83 4.99
CA LEU A 55 -9.26 -9.48 5.13
C LEU A 55 -9.75 -8.87 3.81
N GLY A 56 -9.57 -9.54 2.67
CA GLY A 56 -9.98 -9.02 1.36
C GLY A 56 -11.46 -8.64 1.31
N ILE A 57 -12.34 -9.54 1.75
CA ILE A 57 -13.80 -9.30 1.77
C ILE A 57 -14.20 -8.24 2.81
N PRO A 58 -13.81 -8.32 4.10
CA PRO A 58 -14.22 -7.34 5.10
C PRO A 58 -13.62 -5.95 4.88
N SER A 59 -12.53 -5.82 4.12
CA SER A 59 -11.91 -4.51 3.80
C SER A 59 -12.86 -3.55 3.10
N GLY A 60 -13.75 -4.03 2.24
CA GLY A 60 -14.76 -3.21 1.60
C GLY A 60 -15.71 -2.53 2.60
N SER A 61 -16.13 -3.24 3.63
CA SER A 61 -16.99 -2.68 4.69
C SER A 61 -16.25 -1.64 5.54
N LEU A 62 -14.96 -1.84 5.79
CA LEU A 62 -14.11 -0.89 6.50
C LEU A 62 -13.99 0.43 5.72
N VAL A 63 -13.76 0.34 4.40
CA VAL A 63 -13.68 1.52 3.51
C VAL A 63 -15.00 2.28 3.50
N GLN A 64 -16.15 1.59 3.47
CA GLN A 64 -17.47 2.24 3.53
C GLN A 64 -17.67 2.99 4.86
N ARG A 65 -17.16 2.47 5.97
CA ARG A 65 -17.28 3.08 7.30
C ARG A 65 -16.34 4.26 7.51
N LEU A 66 -15.08 4.13 7.13
CA LEU A 66 -14.04 5.14 7.36
C LEU A 66 -13.94 6.16 6.22
N GLY A 67 -14.34 5.77 5.01
CA GLY A 67 -14.14 6.52 3.78
C GLY A 67 -12.80 6.18 3.12
N ALA A 68 -12.79 6.12 1.78
CA ALA A 68 -11.63 5.67 1.01
C ALA A 68 -10.36 6.47 1.31
N ARG A 69 -10.43 7.81 1.29
CA ARG A 69 -9.29 8.67 1.58
C ARG A 69 -8.69 8.42 2.98
N THR A 70 -9.55 8.31 4.01
CA THR A 70 -9.08 8.08 5.38
C THR A 70 -8.40 6.72 5.51
N THR A 71 -8.96 5.69 4.88
CA THR A 71 -8.40 4.34 4.90
C THR A 71 -7.03 4.30 4.22
N MET A 72 -6.84 4.98 3.07
CA MET A 72 -5.53 5.11 2.42
C MET A 72 -4.51 5.79 3.34
N LEU A 73 -4.88 6.93 3.93
CA LEU A 73 -4.00 7.66 4.84
C LEU A 73 -3.60 6.84 6.06
N VAL A 74 -4.54 6.14 6.68
CA VAL A 74 -4.26 5.27 7.84
C VAL A 74 -3.34 4.12 7.43
N SER A 75 -3.59 3.50 6.27
CA SER A 75 -2.76 2.40 5.78
C SER A 75 -1.32 2.84 5.51
N ASP A 76 -1.10 3.93 4.77
CA ASP A 76 0.24 4.41 4.46
C ASP A 76 0.98 4.89 5.71
N PHE A 77 0.28 5.63 6.60
CA PHE A 77 0.86 6.10 7.85
C PHE A 77 1.27 4.97 8.78
N ALA A 78 0.48 3.89 8.87
CA ALA A 78 0.80 2.73 9.70
C ALA A 78 1.92 1.87 9.09
N ARG A 79 1.93 1.69 7.76
CA ARG A 79 2.91 0.85 7.07
C ARG A 79 4.31 1.43 7.12
N ALA A 80 4.47 2.74 7.02
CA ALA A 80 5.78 3.39 7.01
C ALA A 80 6.62 3.06 8.28
N PRO A 81 6.17 3.30 9.51
CA PRO A 81 6.95 2.98 10.70
C PRO A 81 7.08 1.47 10.93
N LEU A 82 6.06 0.66 10.58
CA LEU A 82 6.14 -0.79 10.70
C LEU A 82 7.25 -1.37 9.81
N LEU A 83 7.35 -0.90 8.57
CA LEU A 83 8.39 -1.34 7.66
C LEU A 83 9.76 -0.85 8.08
N ALA A 84 9.89 0.43 8.49
CA ALA A 84 11.14 1.00 8.99
C ALA A 84 11.63 0.35 10.29
N ALA A 85 10.71 -0.18 11.11
CA ALA A 85 11.07 -0.89 12.34
C ALA A 85 11.87 -2.17 12.09
N ILE A 86 11.66 -2.85 10.97
CA ILE A 86 12.35 -4.10 10.65
C ILE A 86 13.87 -3.90 10.59
N PRO A 87 14.43 -3.05 9.72
CA PRO A 87 15.86 -2.83 9.66
C PRO A 87 16.40 -2.11 10.91
N LEU A 88 15.61 -1.30 11.59
CA LEU A 88 16.02 -0.64 12.82
C LEU A 88 16.22 -1.64 13.95
N LEU A 89 15.29 -2.57 14.13
CA LEU A 89 15.37 -3.63 15.15
C LEU A 89 16.50 -4.62 14.85
N ASP A 90 16.73 -4.90 13.57
CA ASP A 90 17.87 -5.72 13.14
C ASP A 90 19.20 -5.07 13.50
N ALA A 91 19.39 -3.80 13.15
CA ALA A 91 20.59 -3.03 13.44
C ALA A 91 20.89 -2.90 14.95
N THR A 92 19.85 -2.92 15.80
CA THR A 92 19.97 -2.88 17.26
C THR A 92 20.04 -4.27 17.91
N GLY A 93 20.02 -5.34 17.12
CA GLY A 93 20.06 -6.73 17.62
C GLY A 93 18.80 -7.21 18.33
N HIS A 94 17.68 -6.47 18.22
CA HIS A 94 16.42 -6.80 18.89
C HIS A 94 15.40 -7.50 17.97
N LEU A 95 15.74 -7.74 16.69
CA LEU A 95 14.84 -8.39 15.74
C LEU A 95 14.86 -9.90 15.90
N SER A 96 13.91 -10.45 16.65
CA SER A 96 13.67 -11.89 16.63
C SER A 96 12.85 -12.29 15.40
N PHE A 97 13.00 -13.54 14.93
CA PHE A 97 12.20 -14.03 13.80
C PHE A 97 10.69 -13.98 14.05
N GLY A 98 10.25 -14.26 15.29
CA GLY A 98 8.85 -14.12 15.67
C GLY A 98 8.34 -12.68 15.58
N LEU A 99 9.16 -11.70 16.02
CA LEU A 99 8.83 -10.28 15.90
C LEU A 99 8.77 -9.83 14.44
N LEU A 100 9.70 -10.30 13.60
CA LEU A 100 9.67 -10.07 12.15
C LEU A 100 8.35 -10.57 11.56
N LEU A 101 7.93 -11.80 11.85
CA LEU A 101 6.66 -12.35 11.36
C LEU A 101 5.46 -11.53 11.83
N ALA A 102 5.46 -11.07 13.07
CA ALA A 102 4.40 -10.21 13.61
C ALA A 102 4.32 -8.86 12.87
N LEU A 103 5.46 -8.22 12.61
CA LEU A 103 5.54 -6.96 11.85
C LEU A 103 5.06 -7.16 10.41
N VAL A 104 5.48 -8.25 9.75
CA VAL A 104 5.07 -8.57 8.38
C VAL A 104 3.58 -8.90 8.29
N ALA A 105 3.05 -9.67 9.23
CA ALA A 105 1.61 -9.93 9.30
C ALA A 105 0.80 -8.65 9.46
N LEU A 106 1.26 -7.76 10.34
CA LEU A 106 0.62 -6.46 10.56
C LEU A 106 0.69 -5.56 9.33
N LEU A 107 1.84 -5.51 8.63
CA LEU A 107 1.98 -4.83 7.34
C LEU A 107 0.98 -5.37 6.31
N GLY A 108 0.86 -6.69 6.20
CA GLY A 108 -0.07 -7.36 5.32
C GLY A 108 -1.54 -7.02 5.60
N CYS A 109 -1.91 -6.78 6.87
CA CYS A 109 -3.28 -6.39 7.23
C CYS A 109 -3.72 -5.04 6.65
N PHE A 110 -2.79 -4.13 6.34
CA PHE A 110 -3.11 -2.83 5.74
C PHE A 110 -3.24 -2.87 4.21
N MET A 111 -2.79 -3.93 3.54
CA MET A 111 -2.87 -4.05 2.07
C MET A 111 -4.32 -4.18 1.56
N PRO A 112 -5.17 -5.09 2.07
CA PRO A 112 -6.53 -5.25 1.57
C PRO A 112 -7.39 -3.97 1.67
N PRO A 113 -7.43 -3.25 2.81
CA PRO A 113 -8.19 -2.00 2.90
C PRO A 113 -7.61 -0.90 2.01
N TYR A 114 -6.30 -0.85 1.80
CA TYR A 114 -5.69 0.09 0.86
C TYR A 114 -6.18 -0.16 -0.57
N PHE A 115 -6.11 -1.39 -1.08
CA PHE A 115 -6.61 -1.75 -2.42
C PHE A 115 -8.11 -1.53 -2.59
N ALA A 116 -8.92 -1.85 -1.56
CA ALA A 116 -10.35 -1.55 -1.59
C ALA A 116 -10.63 -0.05 -1.69
N SER A 117 -9.80 0.76 -1.03
CA SER A 117 -9.89 2.23 -1.05
C SER A 117 -9.56 2.81 -2.43
N GLN A 118 -8.55 2.29 -3.10
CA GLN A 118 -8.17 2.70 -4.46
C GLN A 118 -9.35 2.57 -5.43
N ARG A 119 -10.03 1.42 -5.40
CA ARG A 119 -11.19 1.17 -6.26
C ARG A 119 -12.39 2.07 -5.95
N THR A 120 -12.47 2.59 -4.74
CA THR A 120 -13.60 3.43 -4.30
C THR A 120 -13.33 4.91 -4.55
N ILE A 121 -12.10 5.39 -4.32
CA ILE A 121 -11.77 6.82 -4.36
C ILE A 121 -11.76 7.38 -5.77
N LEU A 122 -11.37 6.61 -6.76
CA LEU A 122 -11.26 7.06 -8.15
C LEU A 122 -12.61 7.47 -8.75
N PRO A 123 -13.69 6.65 -8.66
CA PRO A 123 -15.04 7.05 -9.06
C PRO A 123 -15.53 8.31 -8.33
N GLU A 124 -15.20 8.44 -7.05
CA GLU A 124 -15.62 9.59 -6.26
C GLU A 124 -14.95 10.90 -6.73
N LEU A 125 -13.70 10.84 -7.22
CA LEU A 125 -12.97 12.00 -7.73
C LEU A 125 -13.34 12.36 -9.17
N VAL A 126 -13.55 11.38 -10.02
CA VAL A 126 -13.82 11.56 -11.46
C VAL A 126 -15.30 11.89 -11.70
N GLY A 127 -16.23 11.26 -10.94
CA GLY A 127 -17.67 11.36 -11.13
C GLY A 127 -18.18 10.44 -12.23
N GLU A 128 -19.32 10.79 -12.87
CA GLU A 128 -20.04 9.94 -13.83
C GLU A 128 -19.52 10.04 -15.28
N ASP A 129 -18.41 10.73 -15.52
CA ASP A 129 -17.80 10.88 -16.86
C ASP A 129 -17.02 9.60 -17.21
N GLU A 130 -17.62 8.73 -18.01
CA GLU A 130 -17.05 7.44 -18.40
C GLU A 130 -15.68 7.57 -19.09
N ARG A 131 -15.49 8.59 -19.94
CA ARG A 131 -14.23 8.82 -20.64
C ARG A 131 -13.11 9.16 -19.67
N ARG A 132 -13.37 10.04 -18.70
CA ARG A 132 -12.40 10.40 -17.66
C ARG A 132 -12.12 9.24 -16.73
N MET A 133 -13.14 8.44 -16.40
CA MET A 133 -12.98 7.24 -15.60
C MET A 133 -12.07 6.23 -16.29
N SER A 134 -12.32 5.95 -17.58
CA SER A 134 -11.47 5.07 -18.39
C SER A 134 -10.03 5.56 -18.45
N GLN A 135 -9.81 6.86 -18.70
CA GLN A 135 -8.48 7.46 -18.71
C GLN A 135 -7.77 7.34 -17.36
N ALA A 136 -8.46 7.61 -16.25
CA ALA A 136 -7.89 7.55 -14.92
C ALA A 136 -7.54 6.09 -14.53
N ASN A 137 -8.42 5.13 -14.84
CA ASN A 137 -8.14 3.71 -14.64
C ASN A 137 -6.94 3.26 -15.46
N SER A 138 -6.86 3.63 -16.74
CA SER A 138 -5.71 3.28 -17.60
C SER A 138 -4.40 3.83 -17.07
N LEU A 139 -4.40 5.05 -16.49
CA LEU A 139 -3.21 5.64 -15.87
C LEU A 139 -2.81 4.89 -14.60
N VAL A 140 -3.77 4.51 -13.76
CA VAL A 140 -3.50 3.73 -12.54
C VAL A 140 -2.98 2.34 -12.91
N GLU A 141 -3.70 1.62 -13.77
CA GLU A 141 -3.32 0.26 -14.17
C GLU A 141 -1.98 0.25 -14.92
N GLY A 142 -1.78 1.14 -15.87
CA GLY A 142 -0.51 1.28 -16.58
C GLY A 142 0.65 1.65 -15.64
N GLY A 143 0.44 2.60 -14.74
CA GLY A 143 1.44 3.02 -13.77
C GLY A 143 1.80 1.92 -12.76
N THR A 144 0.81 1.19 -12.25
CA THR A 144 1.04 0.07 -11.33
C THR A 144 1.67 -1.14 -12.02
N ALA A 145 1.31 -1.40 -13.30
CA ALA A 145 1.98 -2.42 -14.11
C ALA A 145 3.45 -2.08 -14.35
N MET A 146 3.76 -0.82 -14.70
CA MET A 146 5.13 -0.34 -14.83
C MET A 146 5.90 -0.43 -13.50
N ALA A 147 5.30 -0.04 -12.39
CA ALA A 147 5.88 -0.20 -11.06
C ALA A 147 6.14 -1.68 -10.73
N GLY A 148 5.27 -2.58 -11.19
CA GLY A 148 5.44 -4.03 -11.06
C GLY A 148 6.65 -4.60 -11.78
N LEU A 149 7.05 -3.99 -12.91
CA LEU A 149 8.26 -4.36 -13.66
C LEU A 149 9.51 -3.65 -13.12
N ILE A 150 9.41 -2.34 -12.89
CA ILE A 150 10.53 -1.50 -12.49
C ILE A 150 10.93 -1.76 -11.02
N GLY A 151 9.97 -2.01 -10.13
CA GLY A 151 10.22 -2.20 -8.70
C GLY A 151 11.22 -3.33 -8.41
N PRO A 152 10.98 -4.57 -8.86
CA PRO A 152 11.92 -5.66 -8.69
C PRO A 152 13.27 -5.41 -9.36
N ALA A 153 13.29 -4.76 -10.55
CA ALA A 153 14.53 -4.40 -11.23
C ALA A 153 15.35 -3.39 -10.41
N LEU A 154 14.70 -2.35 -9.86
CA LEU A 154 15.34 -1.40 -8.95
C LEU A 154 15.83 -2.09 -7.68
N ALA A 155 15.04 -2.97 -7.07
CA ALA A 155 15.48 -3.73 -5.91
C ALA A 155 16.70 -4.58 -6.23
N GLY A 156 16.75 -5.25 -7.39
CA GLY A 156 17.88 -6.03 -7.84
C GLY A 156 19.17 -5.21 -7.98
N VAL A 157 19.06 -3.92 -8.35
CA VAL A 157 20.21 -2.99 -8.42
C VAL A 157 20.54 -2.40 -7.05
N LEU A 158 19.53 -2.03 -6.27
CA LEU A 158 19.72 -1.34 -4.99
C LEU A 158 20.18 -2.27 -3.86
N ILE A 159 19.73 -3.51 -3.84
CA ILE A 159 20.12 -4.48 -2.81
C ILE A 159 21.64 -4.71 -2.76
N PRO A 160 22.35 -4.94 -3.87
CA PRO A 160 23.80 -5.09 -3.85
C PRO A 160 24.55 -3.82 -3.44
N VAL A 161 23.99 -2.64 -3.73
CA VAL A 161 24.66 -1.34 -3.49
C VAL A 161 24.38 -0.81 -2.09
N LEU A 162 23.11 -0.84 -1.67
CA LEU A 162 22.65 -0.25 -0.41
C LEU A 162 22.47 -1.30 0.71
N GLY A 163 22.28 -2.56 0.34
CA GLY A 163 21.81 -3.62 1.23
C GLY A 163 20.28 -3.67 1.33
N ALA A 164 19.74 -4.87 1.55
CA ALA A 164 18.29 -5.08 1.68
C ALA A 164 17.64 -4.24 2.79
N PRO A 165 18.25 -4.03 3.98
CA PRO A 165 17.70 -3.15 5.02
C PRO A 165 17.42 -1.73 4.54
N ASN A 166 18.34 -1.15 3.76
CA ASN A 166 18.17 0.22 3.26
C ASN A 166 17.08 0.32 2.18
N VAL A 167 16.87 -0.73 1.41
CA VAL A 167 15.74 -0.80 0.45
C VAL A 167 14.40 -0.78 1.19
N LEU A 168 14.29 -1.41 2.36
CA LEU A 168 13.09 -1.33 3.21
C LEU A 168 12.85 0.11 3.72
N TYR A 169 13.89 0.87 4.07
CA TYR A 169 13.76 2.29 4.41
C TYR A 169 13.30 3.14 3.21
N VAL A 170 13.78 2.84 2.00
CA VAL A 170 13.33 3.52 0.77
C VAL A 170 11.82 3.30 0.59
N ASP A 171 11.32 2.08 0.75
CA ASP A 171 9.88 1.83 0.65
C ASP A 171 9.10 2.49 1.78
N ALA A 172 9.58 2.45 3.02
CA ALA A 172 8.96 3.20 4.11
C ALA A 172 8.81 4.70 3.77
N ALA A 173 9.82 5.29 3.11
CA ALA A 173 9.75 6.66 2.62
C ALA A 173 8.72 6.83 1.49
N THR A 174 8.52 5.83 0.61
CA THR A 174 7.47 5.87 -0.43
C THR A 174 6.07 5.90 0.18
N TYR A 175 5.82 5.15 1.27
CA TYR A 175 4.54 5.25 2.00
C TYR A 175 4.31 6.63 2.60
N LEU A 176 5.36 7.26 3.17
CA LEU A 176 5.24 8.63 3.67
C LEU A 176 5.00 9.63 2.54
N ALA A 177 5.65 9.47 1.40
CA ALA A 177 5.43 10.31 0.22
C ALA A 177 3.98 10.15 -0.30
N SER A 178 3.48 8.92 -0.41
CA SER A 178 2.08 8.64 -0.77
C SER A 178 1.10 9.27 0.23
N PHE A 179 1.34 9.07 1.53
CA PHE A 179 0.56 9.69 2.60
C PHE A 179 0.47 11.21 2.44
N LEU A 180 1.61 11.89 2.23
CA LEU A 180 1.67 13.34 2.07
C LEU A 180 0.95 13.80 0.79
N LEU A 181 1.11 13.10 -0.33
CA LEU A 181 0.39 13.41 -1.57
C LEU A 181 -1.13 13.32 -1.38
N VAL A 182 -1.59 12.23 -0.78
CA VAL A 182 -3.04 12.05 -0.51
C VAL A 182 -3.54 13.05 0.52
N LEU A 183 -2.75 13.34 1.57
CA LEU A 183 -3.13 14.27 2.62
C LEU A 183 -3.31 15.70 2.09
N THR A 184 -2.39 16.16 1.25
CA THR A 184 -2.33 17.56 0.80
C THR A 184 -3.15 17.84 -0.44
N LEU A 185 -3.18 16.91 -1.40
CA LEU A 185 -3.72 17.15 -2.74
C LEU A 185 -5.04 16.45 -3.01
N VAL A 186 -5.41 15.42 -2.26
CA VAL A 186 -6.70 14.75 -2.40
C VAL A 186 -7.71 15.36 -1.42
N PRO A 187 -8.78 16.02 -1.89
CA PRO A 187 -9.73 16.71 -1.01
C PRO A 187 -10.52 15.70 -0.15
N ARG A 188 -10.90 16.14 1.04
CA ARG A 188 -11.87 15.39 1.88
C ARG A 188 -13.22 15.33 1.16
N GLN A 189 -13.68 14.12 0.92
CA GLN A 189 -15.01 13.92 0.34
C GLN A 189 -16.07 14.00 1.43
N LYS A 190 -17.14 14.77 1.18
CA LYS A 190 -18.31 14.75 2.06
C LYS A 190 -18.95 13.37 1.94
N ARG A 191 -19.08 12.63 3.05
CA ARG A 191 -19.83 11.37 3.11
C ARG A 191 -21.18 11.60 2.43
N ARG A 192 -21.43 10.95 1.30
CA ARG A 192 -22.81 10.78 0.81
C ARG A 192 -23.53 9.96 1.88
N ARG A 193 -24.23 10.63 2.78
CA ARG A 193 -25.21 9.95 3.63
C ARG A 193 -26.13 9.23 2.65
N ALA A 194 -26.14 7.91 2.74
CA ALA A 194 -27.07 7.09 1.99
C ALA A 194 -28.47 7.66 2.28
N SER A 195 -29.07 8.29 1.26
CA SER A 195 -30.47 8.66 1.25
C SER A 195 -31.32 7.40 1.03
N ALA A 196 -31.15 6.43 1.93
CA ALA A 196 -31.92 5.19 1.97
C ALA A 196 -33.20 5.35 2.82
N GLY A 197 -33.69 6.59 2.99
CA GLY A 197 -34.88 6.88 3.79
C GLY A 197 -36.07 7.48 3.04
N ALA A 198 -35.96 7.71 1.72
CA ALA A 198 -36.99 8.47 1.01
C ALA A 198 -37.73 7.71 -0.10
N ARG A 199 -37.73 6.41 -0.11
CA ARG A 199 -38.54 5.59 -1.07
C ARG A 199 -39.33 4.46 -0.40
N ALA A 200 -39.69 4.62 0.86
CA ALA A 200 -40.58 3.69 1.56
C ALA A 200 -41.83 4.39 2.10
N SER A 201 -42.29 5.47 1.44
CA SER A 201 -43.58 6.10 1.72
C SER A 201 -44.09 6.74 0.43
N GLY A 202 -44.64 5.95 -0.45
CA GLY A 202 -45.38 6.33 -1.64
C GLY A 202 -46.07 5.14 -2.24
#